data_c6ae9e2a3e697cc23516931bcee6a6c0
#
_entry.id   c6ae9e2a3e697cc23516931bcee6a6c0
#
_cell.length_a   1.000
_cell.length_b   1.000
_cell.length_c   1.000
_cell.angle_alpha   90.00
_cell.angle_beta   90.00
_cell.angle_gamma   90.00
#
_symmetry.space_group_name_H-M   'P 1'
#
loop_
_entity.id
_entity.type
_entity.pdbx_description
1 polymer ?
#
loop_
_entity_poly.entity_id
_entity_poly.type
_entity_poly.pdbx_seq_one_letter_code
_entity_poly.pdbx_strand_id
1 'polypeptide(L)'
;ERIINEPTAAALAYGMDKTGKDMKIVVFDFGGGTHDVSILELGDGVFEVLSTDGDTHLGGDDVDQKIIDWLASEFKNDEGVDLMKDPMALQRLKEAAEKAKIELSSSASTEINLPYIMPVDGIPKHLVRSLTKAKFEQLIDDLVKRTIEPCKTALKSAGLSTADIDEIILVGGSTRIPAIQESVEKFFGKAPSKGVNPDEVVSLGAAIQGGVLTGEVKDVLLLDVTPLSLGIETMGGVFTKLIEANTTIPTQK
;
A
#
# COMPACT_ATOMS: atom_id res chain seq x y z
N GLU A 1 8.38 20.85 12.24
CA GLU A 1 8.26 22.03 11.38
C GLU A 1 7.07 21.93 10.42
N ARG A 2 6.88 20.79 9.81
CA ARG A 2 5.78 20.52 8.87
C ARG A 2 5.48 19.03 8.77
N ILE A 3 4.21 18.70 8.54
CA ILE A 3 3.79 17.36 8.13
C ILE A 3 3.81 17.33 6.59
N ILE A 4 4.29 16.23 6.02
CA ILE A 4 4.21 15.91 4.60
C ILE A 4 3.52 14.56 4.43
N ASN A 5 2.63 14.43 3.45
CA ASN A 5 2.00 13.15 3.13
C ASN A 5 2.99 12.21 2.42
N GLU A 6 2.93 10.91 2.72
CA GLU A 6 3.85 9.90 2.17
C GLU A 6 3.89 9.89 0.64
N PRO A 7 2.76 9.87 -0.10
CA PRO A 7 2.78 9.88 -1.57
C PRO A 7 3.41 11.15 -2.14
N THR A 8 3.21 12.27 -1.46
CA THR A 8 3.79 13.55 -1.86
C THR A 8 5.30 13.56 -1.67
N ALA A 9 5.78 13.00 -0.56
CA ALA A 9 7.21 12.80 -0.33
C ALA A 9 7.83 11.88 -1.39
N ALA A 10 7.17 10.76 -1.70
CA ALA A 10 7.64 9.84 -2.73
C ALA A 10 7.73 10.50 -4.12
N ALA A 11 6.71 11.30 -4.49
CA ALA A 11 6.72 12.05 -5.73
C ALA A 11 7.87 13.07 -5.78
N LEU A 12 8.13 13.75 -4.67
CA LEU A 12 9.22 14.71 -4.54
C LEU A 12 10.58 14.03 -4.77
N ALA A 13 10.81 12.87 -4.11
CA ALA A 13 12.05 12.11 -4.32
C ALA A 13 12.22 11.63 -5.76
N TYR A 14 11.13 11.17 -6.39
CA TYR A 14 11.15 10.71 -7.78
C TYR A 14 11.36 11.85 -8.77
N GLY A 15 10.71 13.00 -8.55
CA GLY A 15 10.67 14.10 -9.50
C GLY A 15 11.89 15.02 -9.49
N MET A 16 12.74 14.97 -8.45
CA MET A 16 13.90 15.87 -8.34
C MET A 16 14.85 15.82 -9.54
N ASP A 17 15.01 14.64 -10.14
CA ASP A 17 15.87 14.45 -11.32
C ASP A 17 15.13 14.65 -12.65
N LYS A 18 13.82 14.97 -12.61
CA LYS A 18 12.94 15.07 -13.78
C LYS A 18 12.59 16.51 -14.17
N THR A 19 13.36 17.48 -13.71
CA THR A 19 13.14 18.92 -13.98
C THR A 19 13.00 19.22 -15.47
N GLY A 20 11.99 20.04 -15.82
CA GLY A 20 11.75 20.50 -17.20
C GLY A 20 10.85 19.58 -18.05
N LYS A 21 10.13 18.65 -17.45
CA LYS A 21 9.09 17.87 -18.12
C LYS A 21 7.79 17.95 -17.34
N ASP A 22 6.72 18.37 -18.01
CA ASP A 22 5.37 18.21 -17.47
C ASP A 22 5.00 16.75 -17.55
N MET A 23 4.62 16.15 -16.43
CA MET A 23 4.23 14.75 -16.37
C MET A 23 3.17 14.50 -15.30
N LYS A 24 2.30 13.55 -15.56
CA LYS A 24 1.32 13.05 -14.59
C LYS A 24 1.76 11.70 -14.08
N ILE A 25 1.87 11.59 -12.78
CA ILE A 25 2.32 10.36 -12.13
C ILE A 25 1.23 9.82 -11.18
N VAL A 26 1.25 8.52 -11.01
CA VAL A 26 0.51 7.84 -9.95
C VAL A 26 1.52 7.35 -8.91
N VAL A 27 1.29 7.69 -7.65
CA VAL A 27 1.93 7.06 -6.50
C VAL A 27 0.95 6.03 -5.94
N PHE A 28 1.35 4.76 -6.04
CA PHE A 28 0.61 3.61 -5.54
C PHE A 28 1.33 3.11 -4.30
N ASP A 29 0.80 3.47 -3.14
CA ASP A 29 1.37 3.12 -1.84
C ASP A 29 0.59 1.96 -1.22
N PHE A 30 1.24 0.80 -1.11
CA PHE A 30 0.67 -0.40 -0.51
C PHE A 30 1.57 -0.87 0.62
N GLY A 31 1.26 -0.39 1.81
CA GLY A 31 2.00 -0.65 3.04
C GLY A 31 1.56 -1.91 3.78
N GLY A 32 1.85 -1.97 5.07
CA GLY A 32 1.45 -3.08 5.95
C GLY A 32 -0.05 -3.07 6.28
N GLY A 33 -0.63 -1.90 6.56
CA GLY A 33 -2.01 -1.76 7.03
C GLY A 33 -2.92 -0.89 6.17
N THR A 34 -2.35 -0.05 5.30
CA THR A 34 -3.11 0.88 4.46
C THR A 34 -2.68 0.82 3.00
N HIS A 35 -3.60 1.22 2.15
CA HIS A 35 -3.38 1.40 0.73
C HIS A 35 -3.84 2.77 0.30
N ASP A 36 -2.92 3.56 -0.27
CA ASP A 36 -3.18 4.91 -0.74
C ASP A 36 -2.75 5.07 -2.20
N VAL A 37 -3.55 5.81 -2.96
CA VAL A 37 -3.27 6.14 -4.35
C VAL A 37 -3.39 7.64 -4.52
N SER A 38 -2.33 8.28 -5.01
CA SER A 38 -2.33 9.70 -5.31
C SER A 38 -1.93 9.96 -6.75
N ILE A 39 -2.63 10.88 -7.40
CA ILE A 39 -2.30 11.36 -8.74
C ILE A 39 -1.72 12.75 -8.61
N LEU A 40 -0.55 12.95 -9.17
CA LEU A 40 0.17 14.21 -9.12
C LEU A 40 0.54 14.69 -10.52
N GLU A 41 0.57 15.99 -10.69
CA GLU A 41 1.17 16.67 -11.82
C GLU A 41 2.51 17.32 -11.41
N LEU A 42 3.54 17.05 -12.19
CA LEU A 42 4.88 17.59 -12.01
C LEU A 42 5.20 18.49 -13.20
N GLY A 43 5.66 19.71 -12.94
CA GLY A 43 6.08 20.64 -13.98
C GLY A 43 6.82 21.83 -13.41
N ASP A 44 7.93 22.24 -14.02
CA ASP A 44 8.72 23.43 -13.65
C ASP A 44 9.03 23.59 -12.14
N GLY A 45 9.32 22.47 -11.45
CA GLY A 45 9.59 22.46 -10.00
C GLY A 45 8.32 22.50 -9.14
N VAL A 46 7.13 22.48 -9.74
CA VAL A 46 5.85 22.39 -9.02
C VAL A 46 5.42 20.93 -8.95
N PHE A 47 5.05 20.50 -7.77
CA PHE A 47 4.47 19.20 -7.47
C PHE A 47 3.06 19.42 -6.94
N GLU A 48 2.07 19.15 -7.76
CA GLU A 48 0.66 19.35 -7.42
C GLU A 48 -0.07 18.01 -7.31
N VAL A 49 -0.68 17.78 -6.15
CA VAL A 49 -1.58 16.64 -5.96
C VAL A 49 -2.94 16.99 -6.58
N LEU A 50 -3.33 16.24 -7.60
CA LEU A 50 -4.63 16.43 -8.27
C LEU A 50 -5.76 15.70 -7.54
N SER A 51 -5.48 14.51 -7.03
CA SER A 51 -6.43 13.73 -6.24
C SER A 51 -5.74 12.63 -5.45
N THR A 52 -6.41 12.18 -4.39
CA THR A 52 -6.02 11.02 -3.61
C THR A 52 -7.25 10.21 -3.23
N ASP A 53 -7.09 8.90 -3.12
CA ASP A 53 -8.08 7.96 -2.58
C ASP A 53 -7.35 6.78 -1.96
N GLY A 54 -8.03 5.98 -1.11
CA GLY A 54 -7.35 4.88 -0.43
C GLY A 54 -8.31 3.97 0.32
N ASP A 55 -7.73 2.92 0.89
CA ASP A 55 -8.39 1.97 1.78
C ASP A 55 -7.57 1.82 3.05
N THR A 56 -8.09 2.37 4.15
CA THR A 56 -7.42 2.38 5.47
C THR A 56 -7.40 1.02 6.16
N HIS A 57 -8.00 -0.01 5.55
CA HIS A 57 -8.09 -1.37 6.06
C HIS A 57 -7.71 -2.37 4.95
N LEU A 58 -6.65 -2.07 4.22
CA LEU A 58 -6.10 -2.94 3.19
C LEU A 58 -4.58 -2.81 3.16
N GLY A 59 -3.87 -3.89 3.46
CA GLY A 59 -2.42 -3.89 3.50
C GLY A 59 -1.79 -5.28 3.52
N GLY A 60 -0.50 -5.32 3.77
CA GLY A 60 0.27 -6.56 3.90
C GLY A 60 -0.21 -7.47 5.02
N ASP A 61 -0.79 -6.89 6.09
CA ASP A 61 -1.34 -7.64 7.21
C ASP A 61 -2.57 -8.45 6.79
N ASP A 62 -3.39 -7.94 5.86
CA ASP A 62 -4.52 -8.67 5.28
C ASP A 62 -4.03 -9.83 4.41
N VAL A 63 -2.92 -9.61 3.69
CA VAL A 63 -2.26 -10.69 2.92
C VAL A 63 -1.76 -11.79 3.85
N ASP A 64 -1.11 -11.42 4.96
CA ASP A 64 -0.67 -12.38 5.97
C ASP A 64 -1.85 -13.14 6.57
N GLN A 65 -2.96 -12.45 6.85
CA GLN A 65 -4.16 -13.08 7.39
C GLN A 65 -4.71 -14.17 6.47
N LYS A 66 -4.67 -14.00 5.14
CA LYS A 66 -5.07 -15.05 4.19
C LYS A 66 -4.22 -16.31 4.31
N ILE A 67 -2.91 -16.16 4.54
CA ILE A 67 -2.01 -17.30 4.75
C ILE A 67 -2.30 -17.96 6.11
N ILE A 68 -2.51 -17.16 7.16
CA ILE A 68 -2.84 -17.64 8.51
C ILE A 68 -4.13 -18.46 8.47
N ASP A 69 -5.18 -17.93 7.85
CA ASP A 69 -6.49 -18.60 7.74
C ASP A 69 -6.37 -19.94 7.00
N TRP A 70 -5.58 -19.96 5.92
CA TRP A 70 -5.31 -21.20 5.19
C TRP A 70 -4.57 -22.22 6.07
N LEU A 71 -3.47 -21.82 6.75
CA LEU A 71 -2.71 -22.71 7.63
C LEU A 71 -3.55 -23.25 8.78
N ALA A 72 -4.35 -22.40 9.41
CA ALA A 72 -5.25 -22.78 10.50
C ALA A 72 -6.33 -23.77 10.02
N SER A 73 -6.86 -23.55 8.82
CA SER A 73 -7.85 -24.47 8.21
C SER A 73 -7.24 -25.84 7.90
N GLU A 74 -6.02 -25.86 7.32
CA GLU A 74 -5.29 -27.09 7.04
C GLU A 74 -5.04 -27.91 8.32
N PHE A 75 -4.54 -27.25 9.37
CA PHE A 75 -4.30 -27.90 10.66
C PHE A 75 -5.58 -28.42 11.29
N LYS A 76 -6.66 -27.63 11.23
CA LYS A 76 -7.96 -28.05 11.76
C LYS A 76 -8.53 -29.25 11.03
N ASN A 77 -8.31 -29.36 9.72
CA ASN A 77 -8.71 -30.53 8.94
C ASN A 77 -7.94 -31.79 9.34
N ASP A 78 -6.65 -31.67 9.67
CA ASP A 78 -5.81 -32.81 10.03
C ASP A 78 -5.98 -33.24 11.48
N GLU A 79 -6.04 -32.28 12.41
CA GLU A 79 -5.94 -32.53 13.86
C GLU A 79 -7.24 -32.20 14.63
N GLY A 80 -8.25 -31.63 13.96
CA GLY A 80 -9.53 -31.27 14.56
C GLY A 80 -9.50 -30.06 15.49
N VAL A 81 -8.35 -29.37 15.63
CA VAL A 81 -8.13 -28.28 16.58
C VAL A 81 -7.89 -26.96 15.84
N ASP A 82 -8.42 -25.87 16.39
CA ASP A 82 -8.34 -24.54 15.83
C ASP A 82 -7.18 -23.75 16.47
N LEU A 83 -6.10 -23.55 15.71
CA LEU A 83 -4.92 -22.82 16.14
C LEU A 83 -5.18 -21.33 16.45
N MET A 84 -6.24 -20.74 15.88
CA MET A 84 -6.58 -19.32 16.10
C MET A 84 -7.00 -19.02 17.54
N LYS A 85 -7.35 -20.06 18.32
CA LYS A 85 -7.76 -19.93 19.73
C LYS A 85 -6.58 -19.91 20.71
N ASP A 86 -5.39 -20.27 20.26
CA ASP A 86 -4.17 -20.24 21.08
C ASP A 86 -3.30 -19.03 20.70
N PRO A 87 -3.10 -18.07 21.63
CA PRO A 87 -2.31 -16.85 21.31
C PRO A 87 -0.87 -17.14 20.92
N MET A 88 -0.24 -18.21 21.47
CA MET A 88 1.14 -18.55 21.12
C MET A 88 1.22 -19.16 19.72
N ALA A 89 0.29 -20.05 19.37
CA ALA A 89 0.19 -20.59 18.04
C ALA A 89 -0.10 -19.50 17.00
N LEU A 90 -1.05 -18.59 17.31
CA LEU A 90 -1.39 -17.47 16.45
C LEU A 90 -0.19 -16.55 16.18
N GLN A 91 0.61 -16.23 17.20
CA GLN A 91 1.81 -15.40 17.02
C GLN A 91 2.82 -16.09 16.08
N ARG A 92 3.03 -17.39 16.23
CA ARG A 92 3.92 -18.16 15.35
C ARG A 92 3.38 -18.27 13.92
N LEU A 93 2.06 -18.36 13.76
CA LEU A 93 1.42 -18.32 12.43
C LEU A 93 1.65 -16.97 11.75
N LYS A 94 1.52 -15.85 12.47
CA LYS A 94 1.78 -14.51 11.93
C LYS A 94 3.21 -14.36 11.41
N GLU A 95 4.20 -14.71 12.22
CA GLU A 95 5.61 -14.65 11.84
C GLU A 95 5.92 -15.54 10.62
N ALA A 96 5.33 -16.73 10.57
CA ALA A 96 5.51 -17.65 9.46
C ALA A 96 4.80 -17.18 8.18
N ALA A 97 3.63 -16.57 8.30
CA ALA A 97 2.88 -16.02 7.17
C ALA A 97 3.63 -14.84 6.53
N GLU A 98 4.09 -13.88 7.33
CA GLU A 98 4.88 -12.75 6.85
C GLU A 98 6.16 -13.21 6.14
N LYS A 99 6.88 -14.15 6.76
CA LYS A 99 8.07 -14.76 6.14
C LYS A 99 7.74 -15.42 4.81
N ALA A 100 6.67 -16.21 4.75
CA ALA A 100 6.24 -16.87 3.52
C ALA A 100 5.84 -15.87 2.43
N LYS A 101 5.12 -14.80 2.77
CA LYS A 101 4.79 -13.69 1.86
C LYS A 101 6.04 -13.08 1.23
N ILE A 102 7.05 -12.77 2.06
CA ILE A 102 8.32 -12.19 1.60
C ILE A 102 9.06 -13.15 0.66
N GLU A 103 9.19 -14.43 1.05
CA GLU A 103 9.88 -15.44 0.24
C GLU A 103 9.19 -15.68 -1.11
N LEU A 104 7.86 -15.72 -1.15
CA LEU A 104 7.08 -15.93 -2.37
C LEU A 104 7.09 -14.74 -3.33
N SER A 105 7.58 -13.59 -2.91
CA SER A 105 7.83 -12.46 -3.82
C SER A 105 8.99 -12.73 -4.80
N SER A 106 9.87 -13.69 -4.48
CA SER A 106 11.03 -14.04 -5.33
C SER A 106 11.15 -15.53 -5.63
N SER A 107 10.42 -16.40 -4.92
CA SER A 107 10.51 -17.86 -5.03
C SER A 107 9.22 -18.46 -5.57
N ALA A 108 9.31 -19.60 -6.25
CA ALA A 108 8.15 -20.33 -6.77
C ALA A 108 7.36 -21.08 -5.67
N SER A 109 8.00 -21.38 -4.54
CA SER A 109 7.40 -22.03 -3.38
C SER A 109 8.22 -21.78 -2.12
N THR A 110 7.58 -21.91 -0.97
CA THR A 110 8.24 -21.90 0.35
C THR A 110 7.71 -23.02 1.22
N GLU A 111 8.53 -23.50 2.17
CA GLU A 111 8.12 -24.44 3.20
C GLU A 111 7.86 -23.70 4.50
N ILE A 112 6.66 -23.83 5.03
CA ILE A 112 6.26 -23.35 6.35
C ILE A 112 6.37 -24.51 7.31
N ASN A 113 7.31 -24.44 8.26
CA ASN A 113 7.59 -25.49 9.23
C ASN A 113 7.51 -24.92 10.65
N LEU A 114 6.47 -25.31 11.37
CA LEU A 114 6.19 -24.90 12.75
C LEU A 114 6.17 -26.14 13.65
N PRO A 115 7.36 -26.59 14.12
CA PRO A 115 7.45 -27.73 15.00
C PRO A 115 6.82 -27.41 16.38
N TYR A 116 6.15 -28.40 16.95
CA TYR A 116 5.50 -28.28 18.27
C TYR A 116 4.57 -27.07 18.35
N ILE A 117 3.71 -26.88 17.32
CA ILE A 117 2.83 -25.71 17.24
C ILE A 117 1.82 -25.71 18.40
N MET A 118 1.27 -26.86 18.75
CA MET A 118 0.47 -27.06 19.96
C MET A 118 0.34 -28.56 20.30
N PRO A 119 0.03 -28.93 21.55
CA PRO A 119 -0.35 -30.28 21.90
C PRO A 119 -1.84 -30.55 21.57
N VAL A 120 -2.12 -31.75 21.05
CA VAL A 120 -3.48 -32.29 20.88
C VAL A 120 -3.56 -33.59 21.67
N ASP A 121 -4.48 -33.67 22.62
CA ASP A 121 -4.62 -34.81 23.55
C ASP A 121 -3.28 -35.15 24.27
N GLY A 122 -2.49 -34.12 24.61
CA GLY A 122 -1.19 -34.28 25.27
C GLY A 122 -0.05 -34.69 24.32
N ILE A 123 -0.30 -34.87 23.02
CA ILE A 123 0.70 -35.23 22.02
C ILE A 123 1.11 -33.97 21.25
N PRO A 124 2.42 -33.63 21.24
CA PRO A 124 2.91 -32.49 20.46
C PRO A 124 2.64 -32.67 18.97
N LYS A 125 2.05 -31.65 18.35
CA LYS A 125 1.78 -31.61 16.90
C LYS A 125 2.66 -30.60 16.18
N HIS A 126 2.89 -30.88 14.91
CA HIS A 126 3.71 -30.04 14.03
C HIS A 126 2.84 -29.57 12.85
N LEU A 127 3.06 -28.34 12.40
CA LEU A 127 2.47 -27.86 11.16
C LEU A 127 3.58 -27.73 10.12
N VAL A 128 3.53 -28.54 9.08
CA VAL A 128 4.46 -28.47 7.93
C VAL A 128 3.63 -28.36 6.66
N ARG A 129 3.81 -27.30 5.91
CA ARG A 129 3.11 -27.07 4.63
C ARG A 129 4.04 -26.44 3.60
N SER A 130 3.89 -26.86 2.37
CA SER A 130 4.48 -26.19 1.22
C SER A 130 3.44 -25.26 0.63
N LEU A 131 3.79 -23.98 0.51
CA LEU A 131 2.97 -22.96 -0.13
C LEU A 131 3.62 -22.56 -1.46
N THR A 132 2.94 -22.84 -2.57
CA THR A 132 3.38 -22.40 -3.90
C THR A 132 2.94 -20.98 -4.20
N LYS A 133 3.69 -20.26 -5.05
CA LYS A 133 3.31 -18.92 -5.53
C LYS A 133 1.90 -18.92 -6.11
N ALA A 134 1.54 -19.89 -6.93
CA ALA A 134 0.21 -19.99 -7.54
C ALA A 134 -0.92 -20.13 -6.49
N LYS A 135 -0.68 -20.93 -5.43
CA LYS A 135 -1.65 -21.05 -4.33
C LYS A 135 -1.75 -19.76 -3.52
N PHE A 136 -0.62 -19.11 -3.25
CA PHE A 136 -0.57 -17.82 -2.57
C PHE A 136 -1.36 -16.76 -3.36
N GLU A 137 -1.10 -16.61 -4.66
CA GLU A 137 -1.82 -15.68 -5.53
C GLU A 137 -3.32 -15.95 -5.57
N GLN A 138 -3.73 -17.23 -5.55
CA GLN A 138 -5.14 -17.61 -5.42
C GLN A 138 -5.76 -17.14 -4.09
N LEU A 139 -5.01 -17.26 -2.98
CA LEU A 139 -5.50 -16.85 -1.66
C LEU A 139 -5.73 -15.34 -1.55
N ILE A 140 -4.93 -14.53 -2.25
CA ILE A 140 -4.94 -13.06 -2.17
C ILE A 140 -5.66 -12.37 -3.35
N ASP A 141 -6.23 -13.11 -4.29
CA ASP A 141 -6.81 -12.56 -5.53
C ASP A 141 -7.88 -11.48 -5.28
N ASP A 142 -8.70 -11.64 -4.25
CA ASP A 142 -9.68 -10.66 -3.83
C ASP A 142 -9.04 -9.37 -3.31
N LEU A 143 -7.94 -9.46 -2.56
CA LEU A 143 -7.19 -8.31 -2.06
C LEU A 143 -6.51 -7.57 -3.22
N VAL A 144 -5.87 -8.32 -4.14
CA VAL A 144 -5.25 -7.74 -5.34
C VAL A 144 -6.26 -6.93 -6.16
N LYS A 145 -7.46 -7.47 -6.39
CA LYS A 145 -8.52 -6.74 -7.10
C LYS A 145 -8.96 -5.48 -6.37
N ARG A 146 -9.01 -5.55 -5.05
CA ARG A 146 -9.42 -4.44 -4.20
C ARG A 146 -8.44 -3.27 -4.25
N THR A 147 -7.13 -3.51 -4.47
CA THR A 147 -6.14 -2.42 -4.62
C THR A 147 -6.35 -1.54 -5.85
N ILE A 148 -7.09 -2.00 -6.86
CA ILE A 148 -7.34 -1.26 -8.09
C ILE A 148 -8.52 -0.27 -7.95
N GLU A 149 -9.41 -0.46 -6.98
CA GLU A 149 -10.58 0.41 -6.81
C GLU A 149 -10.19 1.86 -6.46
N PRO A 150 -9.25 2.13 -5.52
CA PRO A 150 -8.75 3.48 -5.28
C PRO A 150 -8.14 4.13 -6.53
N CYS A 151 -7.46 3.35 -7.39
CA CYS A 151 -6.91 3.88 -8.64
C CYS A 151 -8.01 4.44 -9.56
N LYS A 152 -9.13 3.72 -9.68
CA LYS A 152 -10.28 4.16 -10.48
C LYS A 152 -10.91 5.43 -9.92
N THR A 153 -11.07 5.48 -8.60
CA THR A 153 -11.66 6.64 -7.91
C THR A 153 -10.77 7.87 -8.04
N ALA A 154 -9.47 7.72 -7.81
CA ALA A 154 -8.51 8.82 -7.93
C ALA A 154 -8.47 9.37 -9.37
N LEU A 155 -8.38 8.50 -10.40
CA LEU A 155 -8.43 8.91 -11.81
C LEU A 155 -9.72 9.68 -12.13
N LYS A 156 -10.86 9.17 -11.69
CA LYS A 156 -12.15 9.83 -11.88
C LYS A 156 -12.20 11.20 -11.20
N SER A 157 -11.69 11.32 -9.98
CA SER A 157 -11.67 12.58 -9.23
C SER A 157 -10.75 13.62 -9.87
N ALA A 158 -9.64 13.19 -10.47
CA ALA A 158 -8.73 14.04 -11.23
C ALA A 158 -9.25 14.37 -12.65
N GLY A 159 -10.33 13.72 -13.11
CA GLY A 159 -10.83 13.88 -14.49
C GLY A 159 -9.92 13.27 -15.56
N LEU A 160 -9.12 12.26 -15.19
CA LEU A 160 -8.10 11.64 -16.00
C LEU A 160 -8.46 10.18 -16.34
N SER A 161 -7.81 9.67 -17.39
CA SER A 161 -7.81 8.26 -17.78
C SER A 161 -6.44 7.64 -17.54
N THR A 162 -6.33 6.31 -17.64
CA THR A 162 -5.04 5.62 -17.54
C THR A 162 -4.05 6.03 -18.64
N ALA A 163 -4.54 6.49 -19.78
CA ALA A 163 -3.70 6.96 -20.90
C ALA A 163 -3.00 8.29 -20.61
N ASP A 164 -3.56 9.10 -19.70
CA ASP A 164 -3.02 10.41 -19.32
C ASP A 164 -1.87 10.30 -18.29
N ILE A 165 -1.66 9.11 -17.73
CA ILE A 165 -0.61 8.86 -16.75
C ILE A 165 0.71 8.53 -17.46
N ASP A 166 1.77 9.25 -17.13
CA ASP A 166 3.09 9.04 -17.70
C ASP A 166 3.89 7.97 -16.95
N GLU A 167 3.85 7.99 -15.62
CA GLU A 167 4.64 7.10 -14.77
C GLU A 167 3.85 6.59 -13.56
N ILE A 168 4.23 5.42 -13.07
CA ILE A 168 3.64 4.79 -11.89
C ILE A 168 4.75 4.49 -10.91
N ILE A 169 4.64 5.02 -9.70
CA ILE A 169 5.62 4.85 -8.62
C ILE A 169 5.00 3.93 -7.57
N LEU A 170 5.69 2.84 -7.28
CA LEU A 170 5.30 1.91 -6.22
C LEU A 170 6.00 2.27 -4.92
N VAL A 171 5.21 2.35 -3.85
CA VAL A 171 5.65 2.66 -2.48
C VAL A 171 5.09 1.60 -1.54
N GLY A 172 5.85 1.33 -0.46
CA GLY A 172 5.48 0.33 0.53
C GLY A 172 5.95 -1.08 0.18
N GLY A 173 6.35 -1.84 1.21
CA GLY A 173 6.94 -3.18 1.06
C GLY A 173 6.02 -4.20 0.40
N SER A 174 4.69 -4.07 0.57
CA SER A 174 3.69 -4.98 -0.01
C SER A 174 3.56 -4.84 -1.53
N THR A 175 4.05 -3.75 -2.14
CA THR A 175 4.15 -3.59 -3.60
C THR A 175 5.19 -4.53 -4.23
N ARG A 176 6.02 -5.19 -3.44
CA ARG A 176 6.97 -6.21 -3.92
C ARG A 176 6.28 -7.52 -4.32
N ILE A 177 5.03 -7.71 -3.94
CA ILE A 177 4.22 -8.89 -4.34
C ILE A 177 4.00 -8.85 -5.85
N PRO A 178 4.45 -9.88 -6.62
CA PRO A 178 4.36 -9.86 -8.08
C PRO A 178 2.93 -9.69 -8.61
N ALA A 179 1.94 -10.33 -7.99
CA ALA A 179 0.53 -10.19 -8.38
C ALA A 179 0.01 -8.75 -8.27
N ILE A 180 0.50 -7.96 -7.31
CA ILE A 180 0.20 -6.53 -7.19
C ILE A 180 0.80 -5.76 -8.36
N GLN A 181 2.09 -5.98 -8.66
CA GLN A 181 2.77 -5.31 -9.77
C GLN A 181 2.11 -5.61 -11.12
N GLU A 182 1.78 -6.88 -11.36
CA GLU A 182 1.08 -7.34 -12.58
C GLU A 182 -0.32 -6.72 -12.70
N SER A 183 -1.05 -6.60 -11.58
CA SER A 183 -2.37 -5.97 -11.55
C SER A 183 -2.30 -4.49 -11.87
N VAL A 184 -1.32 -3.77 -11.32
CA VAL A 184 -1.08 -2.35 -11.59
C VAL A 184 -0.68 -2.15 -13.06
N GLU A 185 0.29 -2.93 -13.56
CA GLU A 185 0.72 -2.88 -14.97
C GLU A 185 -0.45 -3.14 -15.94
N LYS A 186 -1.25 -4.15 -15.64
CA LYS A 186 -2.43 -4.49 -16.45
C LYS A 186 -3.48 -3.37 -16.45
N PHE A 187 -3.69 -2.72 -15.30
CA PHE A 187 -4.70 -1.66 -15.18
C PHE A 187 -4.28 -0.38 -15.91
N PHE A 188 -3.03 0.05 -15.74
CA PHE A 188 -2.52 1.27 -16.38
C PHE A 188 -2.01 1.05 -17.80
N GLY A 189 -1.78 -0.21 -18.22
CA GLY A 189 -1.17 -0.52 -19.52
C GLY A 189 0.31 -0.16 -19.63
N LYS A 190 0.96 0.10 -18.48
CA LYS A 190 2.37 0.51 -18.37
C LYS A 190 3.00 -0.19 -17.17
N ALA A 191 4.26 -0.60 -17.32
CA ALA A 191 5.03 -1.15 -16.21
C ALA A 191 5.35 -0.05 -15.18
N PRO A 192 5.28 -0.34 -13.88
CA PRO A 192 5.71 0.58 -12.84
C PRO A 192 7.18 0.96 -12.98
N SER A 193 7.51 2.20 -12.60
CA SER A 193 8.88 2.71 -12.60
C SER A 193 9.77 1.92 -11.62
N LYS A 194 10.97 1.59 -12.06
CA LYS A 194 12.00 0.93 -11.24
C LYS A 194 13.02 1.91 -10.65
N GLY A 195 12.78 3.21 -10.82
CA GLY A 195 13.75 4.26 -10.47
C GLY A 195 13.86 4.56 -8.97
N VAL A 196 12.98 4.01 -8.13
CA VAL A 196 12.98 4.26 -6.68
C VAL A 196 12.89 2.96 -5.88
N ASN A 197 13.48 2.98 -4.68
CA ASN A 197 13.28 1.90 -3.72
C ASN A 197 11.98 2.17 -2.94
N PRO A 198 10.98 1.28 -3.02
CA PRO A 198 9.68 1.48 -2.37
C PRO A 198 9.74 1.57 -0.83
N ASP A 199 10.83 1.09 -0.22
CA ASP A 199 11.01 1.13 1.24
C ASP A 199 11.65 2.45 1.72
N GLU A 200 12.34 3.19 0.83
CA GLU A 200 13.15 4.36 1.19
C GLU A 200 12.65 5.67 0.58
N VAL A 201 11.86 5.60 -0.47
CA VAL A 201 11.47 6.77 -1.28
C VAL A 201 10.78 7.86 -0.47
N VAL A 202 9.95 7.49 0.51
CA VAL A 202 9.27 8.44 1.40
C VAL A 202 10.25 9.20 2.28
N SER A 203 11.21 8.48 2.89
CA SER A 203 12.23 9.11 3.74
C SER A 203 13.15 10.04 2.97
N LEU A 204 13.50 9.68 1.73
CA LEU A 204 14.26 10.56 0.82
C LEU A 204 13.47 11.83 0.49
N GLY A 205 12.20 11.71 0.16
CA GLY A 205 11.34 12.86 -0.12
C GLY A 205 11.14 13.77 1.09
N ALA A 206 10.99 13.19 2.28
CA ALA A 206 10.92 13.94 3.53
C ALA A 206 12.23 14.72 3.79
N ALA A 207 13.38 14.12 3.52
CA ALA A 207 14.68 14.81 3.63
C ALA A 207 14.81 15.98 2.63
N ILE A 208 14.36 15.78 1.38
CA ILE A 208 14.32 16.85 0.37
C ILE A 208 13.41 18.00 0.83
N GLN A 209 12.22 17.70 1.36
CA GLN A 209 11.32 18.70 1.92
C GLN A 209 11.97 19.46 3.08
N GLY A 210 12.74 18.79 3.93
CA GLY A 210 13.56 19.43 4.96
C GLY A 210 14.54 20.44 4.36
N GLY A 211 15.24 20.08 3.29
CA GLY A 211 16.12 20.96 2.54
C GLY A 211 15.39 22.17 1.90
N VAL A 212 14.15 21.98 1.44
CA VAL A 212 13.30 23.08 0.94
C VAL A 212 12.98 24.06 2.08
N LEU A 213 12.58 23.54 3.24
CA LEU A 213 12.23 24.38 4.42
C LEU A 213 13.43 25.14 4.98
N THR A 214 14.63 24.59 4.93
CA THR A 214 15.87 25.28 5.35
C THR A 214 16.44 26.21 4.28
N GLY A 215 15.90 26.18 3.05
CA GLY A 215 16.37 27.00 1.92
C GLY A 215 17.61 26.44 1.23
N GLU A 216 18.03 25.21 1.55
CA GLU A 216 19.13 24.50 0.88
C GLU A 216 18.71 23.98 -0.50
N VAL A 217 17.45 23.55 -0.63
CA VAL A 217 16.83 23.20 -1.91
C VAL A 217 15.92 24.34 -2.35
N LYS A 218 16.11 24.83 -3.57
CA LYS A 218 15.37 25.96 -4.13
C LYS A 218 14.54 25.50 -5.32
N ASP A 219 13.59 26.36 -5.71
CA ASP A 219 12.77 26.19 -6.92
C ASP A 219 11.88 24.93 -6.89
N VAL A 220 11.42 24.54 -5.69
CA VAL A 220 10.46 23.46 -5.47
C VAL A 220 9.24 24.02 -4.74
N LEU A 221 8.07 23.81 -5.32
CA LEU A 221 6.76 24.14 -4.74
C LEU A 221 5.92 22.87 -4.65
N LEU A 222 5.42 22.59 -3.46
CA LEU A 222 4.55 21.47 -3.17
C LEU A 222 3.13 21.97 -2.87
N LEU A 223 2.16 21.51 -3.66
CA LEU A 223 0.74 21.75 -3.46
C LEU A 223 0.06 20.41 -3.17
N ASP A 224 -0.49 20.29 -1.98
CA ASP A 224 -1.15 19.08 -1.51
C ASP A 224 -2.66 19.28 -1.38
N VAL A 225 -3.42 18.21 -1.12
CA VAL A 225 -4.87 18.25 -0.98
C VAL A 225 -5.33 17.60 0.32
N THR A 226 -6.56 17.93 0.74
CA THR A 226 -7.23 17.20 1.82
C THR A 226 -7.63 15.81 1.34
N PRO A 227 -7.18 14.70 1.99
CA PRO A 227 -7.53 13.34 1.54
C PRO A 227 -9.02 13.00 1.77
N LEU A 228 -9.62 13.64 2.77
CA LEU A 228 -11.02 13.44 3.15
C LEU A 228 -11.75 14.77 3.22
N SER A 229 -13.07 14.74 3.04
CA SER A 229 -13.92 15.88 3.34
C SER A 229 -13.87 16.20 4.84
N LEU A 230 -13.69 17.46 5.17
CA LEU A 230 -13.73 17.97 6.54
C LEU A 230 -15.08 18.62 6.82
N GLY A 231 -15.64 18.37 7.99
CA GLY A 231 -16.95 18.89 8.35
C GLY A 231 -17.23 18.80 9.84
N ILE A 232 -18.45 19.10 10.20
CA ILE A 232 -18.96 19.04 11.57
C ILE A 232 -20.17 18.12 11.63
N GLU A 233 -20.33 17.42 12.75
CA GLU A 233 -21.57 16.75 13.06
C GLU A 233 -22.61 17.79 13.52
N THR A 234 -23.78 17.76 12.89
CA THR A 234 -24.90 18.64 13.21
C THR A 234 -26.04 17.85 13.86
N MET A 235 -27.11 18.54 14.26
CA MET A 235 -28.26 17.90 14.94
C MET A 235 -28.78 16.68 14.16
N GLY A 236 -29.00 15.57 14.86
CA GLY A 236 -29.50 14.33 14.28
C GLY A 236 -28.39 13.42 13.70
N GLY A 237 -27.10 13.67 14.01
CA GLY A 237 -25.99 12.84 13.54
C GLY A 237 -25.64 13.09 12.07
N VAL A 238 -26.07 14.20 11.48
CA VAL A 238 -25.79 14.54 10.09
C VAL A 238 -24.39 15.16 9.97
N PHE A 239 -23.52 14.56 9.14
CA PHE A 239 -22.23 15.15 8.80
C PHE A 239 -22.40 16.26 7.76
N THR A 240 -22.13 17.51 8.17
CA THR A 240 -22.16 18.67 7.28
C THR A 240 -20.75 18.99 6.81
N LYS A 241 -20.49 18.79 5.53
CA LYS A 241 -19.18 19.08 4.92
C LYS A 241 -18.94 20.58 4.87
N LEU A 242 -17.74 21.00 5.24
CA LEU A 242 -17.23 22.36 5.13
C LEU A 242 -16.16 22.47 4.04
N ILE A 243 -15.27 21.50 3.97
CA ILE A 243 -14.21 21.40 2.96
C ILE A 243 -14.34 20.03 2.30
N GLU A 244 -14.47 20.02 0.99
CA GLU A 244 -14.57 18.77 0.22
C GLU A 244 -13.21 18.04 0.14
N ALA A 245 -13.23 16.72 0.01
CA ALA A 245 -12.03 15.94 -0.29
C ALA A 245 -11.38 16.45 -1.58
N ASN A 246 -10.06 16.29 -1.68
CA ASN A 246 -9.25 16.75 -2.80
C ASN A 246 -9.29 18.29 -2.99
N THR A 247 -9.52 19.05 -1.93
CA THR A 247 -9.34 20.52 -1.93
C THR A 247 -7.88 20.85 -1.68
N THR A 248 -7.27 21.66 -2.54
CA THR A 248 -5.87 22.10 -2.40
C THR A 248 -5.66 22.84 -1.08
N ILE A 249 -4.55 22.55 -0.42
CA ILE A 249 -4.16 23.19 0.85
C ILE A 249 -2.92 24.09 0.66
N PRO A 250 -2.82 25.23 1.42
CA PRO A 250 -3.69 25.62 2.54
C PRO A 250 -5.08 26.13 2.10
N THR A 251 -6.09 25.79 2.87
CA THR A 251 -7.46 26.26 2.68
C THR A 251 -8.12 26.61 4.02
N GLN A 252 -9.16 27.43 3.98
CA GLN A 252 -9.98 27.77 5.16
C GLN A 252 -11.42 28.03 4.77
N LYS A 253 -12.34 27.79 5.71
CA LYS A 253 -13.77 28.07 5.54
C LYS A 253 -14.41 28.52 6.84
#